data_9a8cbe082e9df75c8b28d3b201283f8d
#
_entry.id   9a8cbe082e9df75c8b28d3b201283f8d
#
_cell.length_a   1.000
_cell.length_b   1.000
_cell.length_c   1.000
_cell.angle_alpha   90.00
_cell.angle_beta   90.00
_cell.angle_gamma   90.00
#
_symmetry.space_group_name_H-M   'P 1'
#
loop_
_entity.id
_entity.type
_entity.pdbx_description
1 polymer ?
#
loop_
_entity_poly.entity_id
_entity_poly.type
_entity_poly.pdbx_seq_one_letter_code
_entity_poly.pdbx_strand_id
1 'polypeptide(L)'
;MKRTFPVIIVLISLSLLGLILLQVSWFQNLLELTKTQLNTKINEAGFSVATDLGKSTYSGQVLRLNKRGGWSLGSDFQLRVFKSPTVEEKFTVGDIQSKIRKSFDRLNLDKLKFEFAITNTNDDYEMMSKGYEREFWDTVNNKRGYYVILPENTDIEALPSLEKLIIIVPDIEKQVWQSLRWIIMGAIIFMLVIIAAFYVTVKTLLNQKKLSQIKSDFINNMTHEFKTPLATISLAVDALNNEKVQNNT
;
A
#
# COMPACT_ATOMS: atom_id res chain seq x y z
N MET A 1 24.60 29.91 -27.19
CA MET A 1 23.41 30.04 -26.33
C MET A 1 22.07 29.69 -27.00
N LYS A 2 21.88 29.82 -28.33
CA LYS A 2 20.56 29.50 -28.96
C LYS A 2 20.18 28.01 -28.94
N ARG A 3 21.12 27.06 -28.87
CA ARG A 3 20.86 25.60 -28.89
C ARG A 3 20.75 24.94 -27.52
N THR A 4 21.31 25.51 -26.45
CA THR A 4 21.31 24.94 -25.10
C THR A 4 19.98 25.08 -24.38
N PHE A 5 19.21 26.13 -24.67
CA PHE A 5 17.94 26.40 -24.00
C PHE A 5 16.85 25.34 -24.24
N PRO A 6 16.57 24.90 -25.49
CA PRO A 6 15.60 23.85 -25.71
C PRO A 6 16.05 22.51 -25.09
N VAL A 7 17.36 22.22 -25.04
CA VAL A 7 17.89 21.03 -24.40
C VAL A 7 17.62 21.04 -22.90
N ILE A 8 17.77 22.18 -22.23
CA ILE A 8 17.47 22.30 -20.80
C ILE A 8 15.97 22.03 -20.52
N ILE A 9 15.08 22.60 -21.33
CA ILE A 9 13.63 22.36 -21.17
C ILE A 9 13.30 20.87 -21.36
N VAL A 10 13.87 20.23 -22.39
CA VAL A 10 13.66 18.79 -22.64
C VAL A 10 14.17 17.95 -21.46
N LEU A 11 15.36 18.23 -20.94
CA LEU A 11 15.92 17.52 -19.78
C LEU A 11 15.05 17.68 -18.53
N ILE A 12 14.57 18.90 -18.25
CA ILE A 12 13.70 19.15 -17.10
C ILE A 12 12.35 18.44 -17.28
N SER A 13 11.78 18.47 -18.52
CA SER A 13 10.53 17.76 -18.81
C SER A 13 10.69 16.23 -18.69
N LEU A 14 11.82 15.69 -19.14
CA LEU A 14 12.13 14.26 -19.01
C LEU A 14 12.31 13.86 -17.54
N SER A 15 12.96 14.71 -16.74
CA SER A 15 13.09 14.51 -15.30
C SER A 15 11.74 14.51 -14.60
N LEU A 16 10.83 15.42 -14.96
CA LEU A 16 9.48 15.43 -14.42
C LEU A 16 8.71 14.15 -14.78
N LEU A 17 8.80 13.72 -16.04
CA LEU A 17 8.18 12.46 -16.47
C LEU A 17 8.72 11.27 -15.69
N GLY A 18 10.04 11.21 -15.47
CA GLY A 18 10.68 10.17 -14.67
C GLY A 18 10.18 10.17 -13.22
N LEU A 19 10.03 11.33 -12.60
CA LEU A 19 9.47 11.46 -11.24
C LEU A 19 8.01 10.97 -11.17
N ILE A 20 7.20 11.30 -12.15
CA ILE A 20 5.80 10.84 -12.22
C ILE A 20 5.74 9.31 -12.34
N LEU A 21 6.52 8.72 -13.23
CA LEU A 21 6.58 7.27 -13.41
C LEU A 21 7.05 6.55 -12.13
N LEU A 22 8.07 7.10 -11.48
CA LEU A 22 8.57 6.57 -10.22
C LEU A 22 7.50 6.62 -9.13
N GLN A 23 6.74 7.71 -9.05
CA GLN A 23 5.68 7.86 -8.05
C GLN A 23 4.51 6.90 -8.29
N VAL A 24 4.12 6.68 -9.55
CA VAL A 24 3.10 5.68 -9.92
C VAL A 24 3.58 4.27 -9.56
N SER A 25 4.82 3.92 -9.88
CA SER A 25 5.40 2.62 -9.54
C SER A 25 5.48 2.41 -8.02
N TRP A 26 5.93 3.42 -7.29
CA TRP A 26 5.97 3.37 -5.83
C TRP A 26 4.57 3.15 -5.23
N PHE A 27 3.57 3.82 -5.77
CA PHE A 27 2.19 3.67 -5.32
C PHE A 27 1.63 2.27 -5.58
N GLN A 28 1.90 1.68 -6.75
CA GLN A 28 1.51 0.30 -7.07
C GLN A 28 2.16 -0.69 -6.09
N ASN A 29 3.44 -0.54 -5.82
CA ASN A 29 4.16 -1.37 -4.85
C ASN A 29 3.60 -1.21 -3.43
N LEU A 30 3.21 0.01 -3.03
CA LEU A 30 2.59 0.26 -1.73
C LEU A 30 1.25 -0.45 -1.58
N LEU A 31 0.41 -0.42 -2.62
CA LEU A 31 -0.88 -1.15 -2.64
C LEU A 31 -0.67 -2.65 -2.48
N GLU A 32 0.25 -3.23 -3.25
CA GLU A 32 0.55 -4.66 -3.20
C GLU A 32 1.12 -5.07 -1.84
N LEU A 33 2.06 -4.29 -1.31
CA LEU A 33 2.64 -4.52 0.01
C LEU A 33 1.56 -4.48 1.11
N THR A 34 0.69 -3.47 1.08
CA THR A 34 -0.39 -3.33 2.07
C THR A 34 -1.37 -4.49 1.99
N LYS A 35 -1.73 -4.93 0.77
CA LYS A 35 -2.59 -6.10 0.54
C LYS A 35 -1.95 -7.38 1.09
N THR A 36 -0.67 -7.56 0.85
CA THR A 36 0.11 -8.71 1.34
C THR A 36 0.22 -8.70 2.87
N GLN A 37 0.55 -7.57 3.47
CA GLN A 37 0.62 -7.41 4.92
C GLN A 37 -0.74 -7.67 5.59
N LEU A 38 -1.82 -7.16 5.00
CA LEU A 38 -3.17 -7.41 5.51
C LEU A 38 -3.52 -8.90 5.46
N ASN A 39 -3.23 -9.57 4.35
CA ASN A 39 -3.44 -11.02 4.21
C ASN A 39 -2.63 -11.81 5.24
N THR A 40 -1.36 -11.46 5.47
CA THR A 40 -0.51 -12.11 6.46
C THR A 40 -1.08 -11.96 7.86
N LYS A 41 -1.51 -10.77 8.25
CA LYS A 41 -2.14 -10.51 9.55
C LYS A 41 -3.46 -11.26 9.73
N ILE A 42 -4.31 -11.33 8.69
CA ILE A 42 -5.56 -12.10 8.73
C ILE A 42 -5.26 -13.59 8.94
N ASN A 43 -4.27 -14.13 8.23
CA ASN A 43 -3.87 -15.52 8.38
C ASN A 43 -3.29 -15.82 9.77
N GLU A 44 -2.45 -14.93 10.29
CA GLU A 44 -1.90 -15.02 11.64
C GLU A 44 -3.01 -15.01 12.71
N ALA A 45 -3.97 -14.08 12.56
CA ALA A 45 -5.12 -14.02 13.44
C ALA A 45 -5.95 -15.31 13.40
N GLY A 46 -6.27 -15.79 12.20
CA GLY A 46 -7.05 -17.00 12.00
C GLY A 46 -6.35 -18.25 12.58
N PHE A 47 -5.05 -18.38 12.34
CA PHE A 47 -4.26 -19.46 12.91
C PHE A 47 -4.19 -19.40 14.45
N SER A 48 -4.01 -18.19 15.01
CA SER A 48 -4.02 -17.99 16.47
C SER A 48 -5.35 -18.40 17.09
N VAL A 49 -6.47 -18.03 16.45
CA VAL A 49 -7.82 -18.43 16.94
C VAL A 49 -8.04 -19.93 16.82
N ALA A 50 -7.69 -20.54 15.69
CA ALA A 50 -7.83 -21.98 15.50
C ALA A 50 -7.01 -22.77 16.55
N THR A 51 -5.79 -22.31 16.85
CA THR A 51 -4.94 -22.91 17.90
C THR A 51 -5.56 -22.73 19.28
N ASP A 52 -6.11 -21.56 19.62
CA ASP A 52 -6.77 -21.31 20.91
C ASP A 52 -8.04 -22.14 21.05
N LEU A 53 -8.83 -22.28 19.99
CA LEU A 53 -10.00 -23.16 19.96
C LEU A 53 -9.59 -24.64 20.17
N GLY A 54 -8.55 -25.10 19.48
CA GLY A 54 -8.02 -26.44 19.63
C GLY A 54 -7.56 -26.74 21.07
N LYS A 55 -6.75 -25.85 21.66
CA LYS A 55 -6.34 -25.96 23.07
C LYS A 55 -7.53 -26.00 23.99
N SER A 56 -8.48 -25.11 23.82
CA SER A 56 -9.64 -25.00 24.70
C SER A 56 -10.61 -26.17 24.53
N THR A 57 -10.79 -26.69 23.31
CA THR A 57 -11.71 -27.80 23.03
C THR A 57 -11.16 -29.11 23.53
N TYR A 58 -9.89 -29.39 23.31
CA TYR A 58 -9.28 -30.69 23.59
C TYR A 58 -8.49 -30.76 24.90
N SER A 59 -8.32 -29.67 25.63
CA SER A 59 -7.53 -29.55 26.88
C SER A 59 -8.05 -30.36 28.08
N GLY A 60 -9.09 -31.13 27.96
CA GLY A 60 -9.66 -31.92 29.05
C GLY A 60 -9.53 -33.45 28.91
N GLN A 61 -9.00 -33.96 27.82
CA GLN A 61 -9.05 -35.39 27.47
C GLN A 61 -7.75 -36.15 27.68
N VAL A 62 -6.91 -35.79 28.63
CA VAL A 62 -5.91 -36.75 29.11
C VAL A 62 -6.62 -37.77 29.99
N LEU A 63 -7.26 -38.75 29.37
CA LEU A 63 -7.63 -39.98 30.08
C LEU A 63 -6.32 -40.64 30.54
N ARG A 64 -5.94 -40.37 31.77
CA ARG A 64 -4.99 -41.24 32.50
C ARG A 64 -5.65 -42.59 32.61
N LEU A 65 -5.45 -43.46 31.63
CA LEU A 65 -5.67 -44.89 31.77
C LEU A 65 -4.82 -45.34 32.94
N ASN A 66 -5.45 -45.43 34.11
CA ASN A 66 -4.81 -45.96 35.30
C ASN A 66 -4.53 -47.43 35.03
N LYS A 67 -3.28 -47.73 34.73
CA LYS A 67 -2.75 -49.07 34.34
C LYS A 67 -2.81 -50.10 35.49
N ARG A 68 -3.84 -50.02 36.32
CA ARG A 68 -4.07 -51.02 37.43
C ARG A 68 -5.53 -51.41 37.46
N GLY A 69 -5.81 -52.62 37.00
CA GLY A 69 -7.05 -53.34 37.23
C GLY A 69 -7.81 -53.68 35.97
N GLY A 70 -7.66 -54.89 35.45
CA GLY A 70 -8.43 -55.43 34.34
C GLY A 70 -9.90 -55.56 34.68
N TRP A 71 -10.69 -54.61 34.34
CA TRP A 71 -12.15 -54.71 34.23
C TRP A 71 -12.52 -54.36 32.82
N SER A 72 -13.15 -55.27 32.10
CA SER A 72 -13.72 -55.08 30.78
C SER A 72 -14.81 -54.03 30.87
N LEU A 73 -14.50 -52.83 30.47
CA LEU A 73 -15.48 -51.78 30.26
C LEU A 73 -16.29 -52.12 29.00
N GLY A 74 -17.61 -52.16 29.12
CA GLY A 74 -18.50 -52.51 28.03
C GLY A 74 -18.29 -51.61 26.81
N SER A 75 -18.58 -52.13 25.62
CA SER A 75 -18.38 -51.47 24.32
C SER A 75 -18.97 -50.04 24.24
N ASP A 76 -20.06 -49.80 24.93
CA ASP A 76 -20.73 -48.50 25.00
C ASP A 76 -19.94 -47.43 25.78
N PHE A 77 -19.19 -47.82 26.79
CA PHE A 77 -18.34 -46.90 27.56
C PHE A 77 -17.08 -46.54 26.75
N GLN A 78 -16.51 -47.47 26.01
CA GLN A 78 -15.37 -47.18 25.12
C GLN A 78 -15.75 -46.21 24.02
N LEU A 79 -16.93 -46.35 23.40
CA LEU A 79 -17.40 -45.45 22.34
C LEU A 79 -17.67 -44.01 22.84
N ARG A 80 -18.16 -43.84 24.07
CA ARG A 80 -18.37 -42.50 24.67
C ARG A 80 -17.07 -41.80 25.07
N VAL A 81 -16.05 -42.59 25.43
CA VAL A 81 -14.73 -42.07 25.82
C VAL A 81 -13.94 -41.55 24.62
N PHE A 82 -14.21 -42.07 23.41
CA PHE A 82 -13.53 -41.70 22.17
C PHE A 82 -14.23 -40.60 21.37
N LYS A 83 -15.42 -40.16 21.79
CA LYS A 83 -16.03 -38.97 21.12
C LYS A 83 -15.38 -37.71 21.65
N SER A 84 -14.45 -37.15 20.87
CA SER A 84 -13.88 -35.84 21.17
C SER A 84 -14.98 -34.78 21.16
N PRO A 85 -15.03 -33.88 22.15
CA PRO A 85 -15.98 -32.79 22.13
C PRO A 85 -15.72 -31.92 20.90
N THR A 86 -16.78 -31.50 20.23
CA THR A 86 -16.73 -30.58 19.12
C THR A 86 -16.65 -29.14 19.63
N VAL A 87 -16.22 -28.20 18.76
CA VAL A 87 -16.21 -26.78 19.11
C VAL A 87 -17.62 -26.28 19.40
N GLU A 88 -18.63 -26.79 18.67
CA GLU A 88 -20.03 -26.46 18.87
C GLU A 88 -20.56 -26.82 20.26
N GLU A 89 -20.06 -27.93 20.85
CA GLU A 89 -20.45 -28.36 22.20
C GLU A 89 -19.89 -27.44 23.30
N LYS A 90 -18.79 -26.70 23.03
CA LYS A 90 -18.11 -25.85 24.03
C LYS A 90 -18.29 -24.37 23.86
N PHE A 91 -18.51 -23.90 22.67
CA PHE A 91 -18.52 -22.45 22.33
C PHE A 91 -19.80 -22.05 21.64
N THR A 92 -20.29 -20.87 21.95
CA THR A 92 -21.37 -20.23 21.19
C THR A 92 -20.79 -19.43 20.01
N VAL A 93 -21.64 -19.11 19.02
CA VAL A 93 -21.29 -18.23 17.90
C VAL A 93 -20.69 -16.90 18.40
N GLY A 94 -21.25 -16.35 19.49
CA GLY A 94 -20.78 -15.10 20.11
C GLY A 94 -19.38 -15.22 20.72
N ASP A 95 -19.06 -16.38 21.33
CA ASP A 95 -17.73 -16.61 21.91
C ASP A 95 -16.66 -16.65 20.84
N ILE A 96 -16.92 -17.35 19.73
CA ILE A 96 -16.00 -17.44 18.61
C ILE A 96 -15.82 -16.09 17.94
N GLN A 97 -16.93 -15.36 17.70
CA GLN A 97 -16.86 -14.01 17.17
C GLN A 97 -16.00 -13.09 18.05
N SER A 98 -16.15 -13.18 19.38
CA SER A 98 -15.36 -12.43 20.35
C SER A 98 -13.87 -12.81 20.30
N LYS A 99 -13.53 -14.12 20.17
CA LYS A 99 -12.16 -14.59 20.03
C LYS A 99 -11.50 -14.08 18.75
N ILE A 100 -12.20 -14.16 17.61
CA ILE A 100 -11.70 -13.63 16.34
C ILE A 100 -11.49 -12.11 16.46
N ARG A 101 -12.46 -11.37 17.02
CA ARG A 101 -12.34 -9.92 17.23
C ARG A 101 -11.11 -9.57 18.08
N LYS A 102 -10.92 -10.25 19.21
CA LYS A 102 -9.74 -10.04 20.08
C LYS A 102 -8.41 -10.32 19.36
N SER A 103 -8.38 -11.34 18.50
CA SER A 103 -7.19 -11.65 17.71
C SER A 103 -6.92 -10.57 16.65
N PHE A 104 -7.96 -10.08 15.99
CA PHE A 104 -7.87 -8.97 15.04
C PHE A 104 -7.41 -7.68 15.71
N ASP A 105 -7.95 -7.34 16.88
CA ASP A 105 -7.58 -6.13 17.64
C ASP A 105 -6.10 -6.16 18.04
N ARG A 106 -5.54 -7.32 18.42
CA ARG A 106 -4.11 -7.47 18.73
C ARG A 106 -3.19 -7.16 17.54
N LEU A 107 -3.68 -7.37 16.32
CA LEU A 107 -2.92 -7.12 15.08
C LEU A 107 -3.26 -5.76 14.44
N ASN A 108 -3.98 -4.89 15.17
CA ASN A 108 -4.48 -3.60 14.70
C ASN A 108 -5.40 -3.74 13.46
N LEU A 109 -6.30 -4.73 13.49
CA LEU A 109 -7.33 -4.99 12.49
C LEU A 109 -8.74 -4.71 13.05
N ASP A 110 -8.85 -3.80 14.02
CA ASP A 110 -10.07 -3.44 14.75
C ASP A 110 -11.24 -3.02 13.84
N LYS A 111 -10.92 -2.39 12.71
CA LYS A 111 -11.92 -1.89 11.74
C LYS A 111 -12.36 -2.92 10.71
N LEU A 112 -11.70 -4.08 10.64
CA LEU A 112 -12.03 -5.11 9.67
C LEU A 112 -13.36 -5.79 10.01
N LYS A 113 -14.24 -5.87 9.02
CA LYS A 113 -15.43 -6.71 9.07
C LYS A 113 -15.02 -8.14 8.72
N PHE A 114 -15.61 -9.09 9.38
CA PHE A 114 -15.39 -10.51 9.09
C PHE A 114 -16.66 -11.31 9.36
N GLU A 115 -16.81 -12.41 8.65
CA GLU A 115 -17.76 -13.47 8.89
C GLU A 115 -17.00 -14.77 9.08
N PHE A 116 -17.59 -15.74 9.75
CA PHE A 116 -16.92 -17.00 9.99
C PHE A 116 -17.89 -18.18 9.98
N ALA A 117 -17.33 -19.37 9.73
CA ALA A 117 -18.02 -20.63 9.94
C ALA A 117 -17.02 -21.66 10.50
N ILE A 118 -17.57 -22.68 11.18
CA ILE A 118 -16.87 -23.89 11.56
C ILE A 118 -17.51 -25.05 10.81
N THR A 119 -16.67 -25.86 10.21
CA THR A 119 -17.08 -27.06 9.48
C THR A 119 -16.42 -28.28 10.08
N ASN A 120 -17.10 -29.43 9.97
CA ASN A 120 -16.54 -30.74 10.30
C ASN A 120 -15.63 -31.26 9.18
N THR A 121 -15.17 -32.50 9.32
CA THR A 121 -14.31 -33.19 8.35
C THR A 121 -14.97 -33.38 6.99
N ASN A 122 -16.30 -33.45 6.94
CA ASN A 122 -17.10 -33.66 5.72
C ASN A 122 -17.47 -32.35 5.06
N ASP A 123 -16.93 -31.19 5.55
CA ASP A 123 -17.27 -29.82 5.13
C ASP A 123 -18.74 -29.43 5.43
N ASP A 124 -19.45 -30.16 6.33
CA ASP A 124 -20.75 -29.75 6.82
C ASP A 124 -20.59 -28.62 7.83
N TYR A 125 -21.44 -27.61 7.76
CA TYR A 125 -21.40 -26.46 8.66
C TYR A 125 -21.99 -26.84 10.04
N GLU A 126 -21.20 -26.71 11.09
CA GLU A 126 -21.62 -26.86 12.48
C GLU A 126 -22.08 -25.53 13.07
N MET A 127 -21.34 -24.47 12.76
CA MET A 127 -21.61 -23.12 13.24
C MET A 127 -21.32 -22.11 12.17
N MET A 128 -22.10 -21.00 12.11
CA MET A 128 -21.80 -19.89 11.23
C MET A 128 -22.31 -18.57 11.79
N SER A 129 -21.66 -17.48 11.41
CA SER A 129 -22.13 -16.11 11.67
C SER A 129 -23.28 -15.73 10.71
N LYS A 130 -24.09 -14.77 11.12
CA LYS A 130 -25.33 -14.40 10.39
C LYS A 130 -25.10 -13.94 8.93
N GLY A 131 -23.94 -13.37 8.63
CA GLY A 131 -23.60 -12.86 7.30
C GLY A 131 -22.83 -13.86 6.45
N TYR A 132 -22.39 -14.98 7.02
CA TYR A 132 -21.48 -15.90 6.35
C TYR A 132 -21.99 -16.41 5.01
N GLU A 133 -23.23 -16.90 4.95
CA GLU A 133 -23.81 -17.50 3.74
C GLU A 133 -23.84 -16.50 2.57
N ARG A 134 -24.18 -15.26 2.84
CA ARG A 134 -24.20 -14.20 1.82
C ARG A 134 -22.80 -13.90 1.29
N GLU A 135 -21.82 -13.77 2.18
CA GLU A 135 -20.43 -13.43 1.82
C GLU A 135 -19.69 -14.63 1.22
N PHE A 136 -20.17 -15.84 1.47
CA PHE A 136 -19.56 -17.07 0.95
C PHE A 136 -19.62 -17.17 -0.58
N TRP A 137 -20.65 -16.66 -1.22
CA TRP A 137 -20.80 -16.75 -2.67
C TRP A 137 -20.01 -15.69 -3.44
N ASP A 138 -19.62 -14.60 -2.80
CA ASP A 138 -18.75 -13.60 -3.42
C ASP A 138 -17.27 -13.99 -3.30
N THR A 139 -16.79 -14.74 -4.31
CA THR A 139 -15.38 -15.17 -4.35
C THR A 139 -14.43 -14.14 -4.91
N VAL A 140 -14.95 -13.11 -5.58
CA VAL A 140 -14.13 -12.11 -6.28
C VAL A 140 -13.66 -11.03 -5.32
N ASN A 141 -14.53 -10.53 -4.47
CA ASN A 141 -14.25 -9.40 -3.59
C ASN A 141 -13.82 -9.83 -2.18
N ASN A 142 -14.18 -11.07 -1.79
CA ASN A 142 -13.98 -11.56 -0.43
C ASN A 142 -12.75 -12.45 -0.31
N LYS A 143 -11.95 -12.21 0.74
CA LYS A 143 -10.83 -13.08 1.09
C LYS A 143 -11.27 -14.15 2.06
N ARG A 144 -10.94 -15.42 1.77
CA ARG A 144 -11.22 -16.58 2.63
C ARG A 144 -9.94 -17.14 3.20
N GLY A 145 -9.96 -17.44 4.48
CA GLY A 145 -8.92 -18.20 5.19
C GLY A 145 -9.51 -19.47 5.75
N TYR A 146 -8.82 -20.59 5.60
CA TYR A 146 -9.18 -21.90 6.12
C TYR A 146 -8.14 -22.32 7.15
N TYR A 147 -8.55 -22.56 8.39
CA TYR A 147 -7.66 -22.87 9.50
C TYR A 147 -8.12 -24.17 10.17
N VAL A 148 -7.25 -25.15 10.19
CA VAL A 148 -7.54 -26.44 10.85
C VAL A 148 -7.40 -26.27 12.35
N ILE A 149 -8.40 -26.73 13.11
CA ILE A 149 -8.41 -26.70 14.56
C ILE A 149 -7.76 -28.00 15.03
N LEU A 150 -6.54 -27.89 15.55
CA LEU A 150 -5.72 -29.01 15.98
C LEU A 150 -5.65 -29.07 17.51
N PRO A 151 -5.77 -30.28 18.11
CA PRO A 151 -5.47 -30.50 19.54
C PRO A 151 -3.95 -30.34 19.79
N GLU A 152 -3.58 -29.79 20.94
CA GLU A 152 -2.17 -29.45 21.25
C GLU A 152 -1.28 -30.65 21.54
N ASN A 153 -1.84 -31.82 21.97
CA ASN A 153 -1.09 -32.95 22.49
C ASN A 153 -1.64 -34.31 22.05
N THR A 154 -2.12 -34.43 20.82
CA THR A 154 -2.66 -35.70 20.34
C THR A 154 -1.73 -36.30 19.31
N ASP A 155 -1.36 -37.57 19.48
CA ASP A 155 -0.75 -38.34 18.41
C ASP A 155 -1.67 -38.30 17.20
N ILE A 156 -1.11 -37.90 16.07
CA ILE A 156 -1.86 -37.61 14.82
C ILE A 156 -2.71 -38.78 14.35
N GLU A 157 -2.34 -40.01 14.79
CA GLU A 157 -3.04 -41.26 14.46
C GLU A 157 -4.41 -41.43 15.18
N ALA A 158 -4.71 -40.60 16.19
CA ALA A 158 -5.93 -40.71 17.01
C ALA A 158 -6.95 -39.60 16.77
N LEU A 159 -6.83 -38.82 15.67
CA LEU A 159 -7.71 -37.67 15.40
C LEU A 159 -9.05 -38.13 14.79
N PRO A 160 -10.15 -38.07 15.52
CA PRO A 160 -11.44 -38.55 15.01
C PRO A 160 -12.17 -37.57 14.12
N SER A 161 -11.88 -36.27 14.19
CA SER A 161 -12.47 -35.26 13.32
C SER A 161 -11.64 -33.97 13.35
N LEU A 162 -11.19 -33.53 12.20
CA LEU A 162 -10.53 -32.25 12.04
C LEU A 162 -11.58 -31.18 11.68
N GLU A 163 -11.92 -30.37 12.66
CA GLU A 163 -12.76 -29.21 12.43
C GLU A 163 -11.96 -28.11 11.76
N LYS A 164 -12.60 -27.32 10.90
CA LYS A 164 -11.99 -26.19 10.20
C LYS A 164 -12.70 -24.90 10.55
N LEU A 165 -11.94 -23.90 10.93
CA LEU A 165 -12.42 -22.52 11.05
C LEU A 165 -12.23 -21.83 9.69
N ILE A 166 -13.32 -21.32 9.13
CA ILE A 166 -13.32 -20.52 7.91
C ILE A 166 -13.58 -19.08 8.32
N ILE A 167 -12.69 -18.17 7.93
CA ILE A 167 -12.88 -16.72 8.14
C ILE A 167 -12.98 -16.06 6.77
N ILE A 168 -14.03 -15.27 6.55
CA ILE A 168 -14.24 -14.47 5.36
C ILE A 168 -14.11 -13.00 5.72
N VAL A 169 -13.23 -12.29 5.02
CA VAL A 169 -13.11 -10.84 5.11
C VAL A 169 -13.72 -10.24 3.85
N PRO A 170 -14.89 -9.60 3.95
CA PRO A 170 -15.57 -9.02 2.80
C PRO A 170 -14.87 -7.76 2.31
N ASP A 171 -14.98 -7.49 1.00
CA ASP A 171 -14.51 -6.26 0.36
C ASP A 171 -13.06 -5.89 0.69
N ILE A 172 -12.12 -6.85 0.64
CA ILE A 172 -10.74 -6.61 1.07
C ILE A 172 -10.08 -5.44 0.34
N GLU A 173 -10.36 -5.27 -0.94
CA GLU A 173 -9.81 -4.16 -1.73
C GLU A 173 -10.30 -2.81 -1.22
N LYS A 174 -11.59 -2.68 -0.94
CA LYS A 174 -12.17 -1.46 -0.37
C LYS A 174 -11.55 -1.13 0.99
N GLN A 175 -11.27 -2.13 1.81
CA GLN A 175 -10.64 -1.94 3.11
C GLN A 175 -9.18 -1.48 2.97
N VAL A 176 -8.42 -2.02 2.02
CA VAL A 176 -7.08 -1.54 1.67
C VAL A 176 -7.11 -0.08 1.23
N TRP A 177 -8.02 0.29 0.32
CA TRP A 177 -8.18 1.68 -0.13
C TRP A 177 -8.53 2.63 1.03
N GLN A 178 -9.41 2.22 1.93
CA GLN A 178 -9.76 3.02 3.11
C GLN A 178 -8.57 3.22 4.06
N SER A 179 -7.75 2.19 4.25
CA SER A 179 -6.54 2.27 5.06
C SER A 179 -5.50 3.24 4.49
N LEU A 180 -5.37 3.27 3.16
CA LEU A 180 -4.38 4.10 2.45
C LEU A 180 -4.87 5.51 2.13
N ARG A 181 -6.12 5.85 2.42
CA ARG A 181 -6.76 7.12 2.01
C ARG A 181 -5.91 8.37 2.32
N TRP A 182 -5.34 8.45 3.52
CA TRP A 182 -4.52 9.60 3.93
C TRP A 182 -3.19 9.66 3.18
N ILE A 183 -2.59 8.51 2.91
CA ILE A 183 -1.34 8.40 2.13
C ILE A 183 -1.59 8.81 0.69
N ILE A 184 -2.70 8.38 0.11
CA ILE A 184 -3.12 8.75 -1.25
C ILE A 184 -3.34 10.26 -1.36
N MET A 185 -4.05 10.87 -0.41
CA MET A 185 -4.23 12.32 -0.38
C MET A 185 -2.91 13.07 -0.30
N GLY A 186 -1.99 12.62 0.56
CA GLY A 186 -0.63 13.18 0.66
C GLY A 186 0.15 13.05 -0.65
N ALA A 187 0.08 11.92 -1.32
CA ALA A 187 0.74 11.69 -2.60
C ALA A 187 0.20 12.61 -3.71
N ILE A 188 -1.12 12.81 -3.76
CA ILE A 188 -1.76 13.74 -4.72
C ILE A 188 -1.31 15.17 -4.47
N ILE A 189 -1.31 15.63 -3.22
CA ILE A 189 -0.85 16.99 -2.87
C ILE A 189 0.62 17.17 -3.25
N PHE A 190 1.46 16.19 -2.95
CA PHE A 190 2.87 16.23 -3.30
C PHE A 190 3.09 16.30 -4.81
N MET A 191 2.32 15.54 -5.59
CA MET A 191 2.35 15.59 -7.05
C MET A 191 1.98 16.98 -7.57
N LEU A 192 0.93 17.60 -7.01
CA LEU A 192 0.51 18.95 -7.41
C LEU A 192 1.60 19.98 -7.11
N VAL A 193 2.30 19.87 -5.99
CA VAL A 193 3.43 20.75 -5.64
C VAL A 193 4.57 20.61 -6.65
N ILE A 194 4.92 19.39 -7.05
CA ILE A 194 5.96 19.13 -8.06
C ILE A 194 5.57 19.76 -9.41
N ILE A 195 4.34 19.56 -9.86
CA ILE A 195 3.84 20.13 -11.13
C ILE A 195 3.85 21.66 -11.07
N ALA A 196 3.41 22.25 -9.97
CA ALA A 196 3.41 23.70 -9.78
C ALA A 196 4.85 24.27 -9.81
N ALA A 197 5.78 23.65 -9.10
CA ALA A 197 7.19 24.04 -9.10
C ALA A 197 7.80 23.96 -10.50
N PHE A 198 7.50 22.88 -11.24
CA PHE A 198 7.91 22.74 -12.63
C PHE A 198 7.36 23.85 -13.52
N TYR A 199 6.06 24.16 -13.42
CA TYR A 199 5.43 25.23 -14.18
C TYR A 199 6.09 26.59 -13.92
N VAL A 200 6.34 26.92 -12.64
CA VAL A 200 7.02 28.16 -12.25
C VAL A 200 8.42 28.22 -12.83
N THR A 201 9.17 27.11 -12.74
CA THR A 201 10.53 27.02 -13.26
C THR A 201 10.58 27.27 -14.77
N VAL A 202 9.73 26.59 -15.54
CA VAL A 202 9.67 26.75 -17.00
C VAL A 202 9.27 28.20 -17.38
N LYS A 203 8.26 28.75 -16.71
CA LYS A 203 7.81 30.12 -16.92
C LYS A 203 8.93 31.12 -16.64
N THR A 204 9.67 30.96 -15.57
CA THR A 204 10.80 31.80 -15.19
C THR A 204 11.92 31.73 -16.24
N LEU A 205 12.27 30.51 -16.70
CA LEU A 205 13.27 30.32 -17.75
C LEU A 205 12.87 31.01 -19.07
N LEU A 206 11.60 30.91 -19.46
CA LEU A 206 11.08 31.60 -20.68
C LEU A 206 11.14 33.11 -20.54
N ASN A 207 10.79 33.68 -19.39
CA ASN A 207 10.87 35.09 -19.11
C ASN A 207 12.32 35.61 -19.11
N GLN A 208 13.24 34.88 -18.50
CA GLN A 208 14.67 35.21 -18.52
C GLN A 208 15.23 35.22 -19.95
N LYS A 209 14.81 34.26 -20.79
CA LYS A 209 15.21 34.22 -22.19
C LYS A 209 14.72 35.49 -22.94
N LYS A 210 13.44 35.86 -22.77
CA LYS A 210 12.90 37.08 -23.38
C LYS A 210 13.67 38.32 -22.92
N LEU A 211 13.93 38.47 -21.62
CA LEU A 211 14.67 39.59 -21.07
C LEU A 211 16.10 39.67 -21.62
N SER A 212 16.78 38.50 -21.70
CA SER A 212 18.12 38.42 -22.28
C SER A 212 18.14 38.83 -23.77
N GLN A 213 17.12 38.44 -24.55
CA GLN A 213 17.00 38.87 -25.95
C GLN A 213 16.80 40.36 -26.05
N ILE A 214 15.85 40.96 -25.31
CA ILE A 214 15.59 42.38 -25.28
C ILE A 214 16.87 43.17 -24.93
N LYS A 215 17.60 42.71 -23.89
CA LYS A 215 18.87 43.32 -23.48
C LYS A 215 19.93 43.26 -24.59
N SER A 216 20.04 42.10 -25.28
CA SER A 216 20.98 41.94 -26.40
C SER A 216 20.64 42.83 -27.57
N ASP A 217 19.35 42.91 -27.95
CA ASP A 217 18.87 43.75 -29.05
C ASP A 217 19.05 45.24 -28.72
N PHE A 218 18.78 45.65 -27.49
CA PHE A 218 19.04 47.01 -27.02
C PHE A 218 20.52 47.39 -27.13
N ILE A 219 21.43 46.53 -26.62
CA ILE A 219 22.88 46.78 -26.69
C ILE A 219 23.33 46.85 -28.14
N ASN A 220 22.88 45.92 -29.01
CA ASN A 220 23.26 45.95 -30.42
C ASN A 220 22.77 47.21 -31.12
N ASN A 221 21.52 47.61 -30.91
CA ASN A 221 20.97 48.83 -31.52
C ASN A 221 21.68 50.08 -30.99
N MET A 222 21.91 50.18 -29.67
CA MET A 222 22.64 51.31 -29.10
C MET A 222 24.08 51.39 -29.63
N THR A 223 24.77 50.25 -29.75
CA THR A 223 26.12 50.20 -30.31
C THR A 223 26.12 50.72 -31.76
N HIS A 224 25.12 50.35 -32.55
CA HIS A 224 25.00 50.80 -33.92
C HIS A 224 24.69 52.31 -34.02
N GLU A 225 23.72 52.76 -33.20
CA GLU A 225 23.31 54.17 -33.17
C GLU A 225 24.41 55.11 -32.63
N PHE A 226 25.26 54.65 -31.72
CA PHE A 226 26.43 55.43 -31.26
C PHE A 226 27.61 55.37 -32.17
N LYS A 227 27.74 54.39 -33.06
CA LYS A 227 28.87 54.32 -34.01
C LYS A 227 28.86 55.47 -35.00
N THR A 228 27.70 55.87 -35.46
CA THR A 228 27.55 56.96 -36.45
C THR A 228 28.00 58.35 -35.91
N PRO A 229 27.49 58.81 -34.73
CA PRO A 229 27.94 60.07 -34.17
C PRO A 229 29.42 60.02 -33.71
N LEU A 230 29.91 58.89 -33.22
CA LEU A 230 31.33 58.76 -32.90
C LEU A 230 32.22 58.84 -34.10
N ALA A 231 31.84 58.25 -35.24
CA ALA A 231 32.58 58.32 -36.48
C ALA A 231 32.59 59.78 -36.98
N THR A 232 31.47 60.52 -36.85
CA THR A 232 31.38 61.93 -37.22
C THR A 232 32.29 62.82 -36.35
N ILE A 233 32.30 62.59 -35.04
CA ILE A 233 33.18 63.31 -34.12
C ILE A 233 34.64 63.01 -34.43
N SER A 234 35.00 61.68 -34.64
CA SER A 234 36.35 61.34 -35.04
C SER A 234 36.80 62.00 -36.29
N LEU A 235 35.94 62.10 -37.34
CA LEU A 235 36.24 62.79 -38.58
C LEU A 235 36.43 64.29 -38.36
N ALA A 236 35.63 64.88 -37.49
CA ALA A 236 35.77 66.32 -37.16
C ALA A 236 37.09 66.60 -36.41
N VAL A 237 37.47 65.76 -35.47
CA VAL A 237 38.77 65.87 -34.77
C VAL A 237 39.93 65.64 -35.71
N ASP A 238 39.85 64.67 -36.61
CA ASP A 238 40.88 64.36 -37.59
C ASP A 238 41.02 65.57 -38.60
N ALA A 239 39.90 66.17 -38.96
CA ALA A 239 39.92 67.42 -39.80
C ALA A 239 40.58 68.60 -39.09
N LEU A 240 40.35 68.77 -37.77
CA LEU A 240 41.00 69.85 -36.99
C LEU A 240 42.52 69.58 -36.77
N ASN A 241 42.93 68.33 -36.71
CA ASN A 241 44.38 68.00 -36.61
C ASN A 241 45.10 67.96 -37.91
N ASN A 242 44.45 68.20 -39.04
CA ASN A 242 45.10 68.24 -40.34
C ASN A 242 45.83 69.54 -40.52
N GLU A 243 47.14 69.52 -40.65
CA GLU A 243 48.01 70.73 -40.83
C GLU A 243 47.58 71.63 -41.95
N LYS A 244 46.89 71.19 -42.99
CA LYS A 244 46.32 71.97 -44.08
C LYS A 244 45.21 72.89 -43.65
N VAL A 245 44.48 72.58 -42.57
CA VAL A 245 43.39 73.43 -42.02
C VAL A 245 43.98 74.42 -41.03
N GLN A 246 45.05 74.12 -40.31
CA GLN A 246 45.73 75.07 -39.40
C GLN A 246 46.53 76.13 -40.07
N ASN A 247 47.01 75.88 -41.29
CA ASN A 247 47.83 76.90 -42.04
C ASN A 247 47.04 77.86 -42.96
N ASN A 248 45.69 77.86 -42.88
CA ASN A 248 44.83 78.69 -43.69
C ASN A 248 44.09 79.80 -42.91
N THR A 249 44.76 80.27 -41.80
CA THR A 249 44.35 81.43 -41.03
C THR A 249 45.40 82.53 -41.14
#